data_41a192d2c5cbec64db225e99a35be484
#
_entry.id   41a192d2c5cbec64db225e99a35be484
#
_cell.length_a   1.000
_cell.length_b   1.000
_cell.length_c   1.000
_cell.angle_alpha   90.00
_cell.angle_beta   90.00
_cell.angle_gamma   90.00
#
_symmetry.space_group_name_H-M   'P 1'
#
loop_
_entity.id
_entity.type
_entity.pdbx_description
1 polymer ?
#
loop_
_entity_poly.entity_id
_entity_poly.type
_entity_poly.pdbx_seq_one_letter_code
_entity_poly.pdbx_strand_id
1 'polypeptide(L)'
;MTRTCRLTTLDIRTPFTARTANGRVSRQRLHAMGIKERQERDREAVRRAILDAARDLFVRDGFEQVSIRKIAELVEYSPAAIYGYFPSKDDIFYALAEEGFRLLHGDPADLAAVAPLPPIDRVRTLLWRLYAFSVDHPQYFALMFVDRSVPRISREYERFAFAREMKQSLISHVHEAVAAGDLPASVAPDVMFKIVSSALIGVAVMRLSDRLPPGEDAEALARDVLDVTLAGLRAAPPTRTSSADCVLDDPTRSLLDAQVS
;
A
#
# COMPACT_ATOMS: atom_id res chain seq x y z
N MET A 1 -10.39 43.60 46.02
CA MET A 1 -11.51 42.79 46.52
C MET A 1 -11.32 41.37 45.94
N THR A 2 -10.69 40.56 46.76
CA THR A 2 -10.32 39.17 46.48
C THR A 2 -11.45 38.25 46.90
N ARG A 3 -11.97 37.44 45.98
CA ARG A 3 -12.89 36.32 46.32
C ARG A 3 -12.18 35.00 46.10
N THR A 4 -11.82 34.40 47.26
CA THR A 4 -11.28 33.05 47.41
C THR A 4 -12.40 32.03 47.20
N CYS A 5 -12.29 31.16 46.20
CA CYS A 5 -13.19 30.02 46.01
C CYS A 5 -12.60 28.80 46.73
N ARG A 6 -13.32 28.30 47.75
CA ARG A 6 -12.96 27.09 48.51
C ARG A 6 -13.36 25.86 47.71
N LEU A 7 -12.41 25.00 47.42
CA LEU A 7 -12.60 23.63 46.93
C LEU A 7 -13.09 22.74 48.08
N THR A 8 -14.30 22.22 47.95
CA THR A 8 -14.89 21.23 48.85
C THR A 8 -14.38 19.84 48.46
N THR A 9 -13.65 19.22 49.38
CA THR A 9 -13.13 17.85 49.27
C THR A 9 -14.29 16.86 49.35
N LEU A 10 -14.53 16.08 48.29
CA LEU A 10 -15.46 14.95 48.30
C LEU A 10 -14.75 13.72 48.88
N ASP A 11 -15.24 13.29 50.04
CA ASP A 11 -14.81 12.09 50.75
C ASP A 11 -15.41 10.84 50.05
N ILE A 12 -14.55 10.04 49.35
CA ILE A 12 -14.94 8.79 48.72
C ILE A 12 -14.49 7.63 49.61
N ARG A 13 -15.23 7.36 50.68
CA ARG A 13 -15.12 6.11 51.43
C ARG A 13 -16.48 5.45 51.60
N THR A 14 -16.86 4.67 50.60
CA THR A 14 -17.82 3.58 50.78
C THR A 14 -17.29 2.32 50.08
N PRO A 15 -17.08 1.22 50.82
CA PRO A 15 -16.69 -0.04 50.18
C PRO A 15 -17.95 -0.69 49.61
N PHE A 16 -17.99 -0.76 48.26
CA PHE A 16 -19.00 -1.55 47.56
C PHE A 16 -18.64 -3.04 47.69
N THR A 17 -19.23 -3.71 48.66
CA THR A 17 -19.17 -5.19 48.78
C THR A 17 -20.26 -5.83 47.92
N ALA A 18 -19.99 -6.01 46.65
CA ALA A 18 -20.74 -6.92 45.79
C ALA A 18 -20.09 -8.32 45.92
N ARG A 19 -20.66 -9.15 46.73
CA ARG A 19 -20.33 -10.55 46.89
C ARG A 19 -21.01 -11.32 45.77
N THR A 20 -20.32 -11.56 44.64
CA THR A 20 -20.82 -12.44 43.57
C THR A 20 -19.99 -13.71 43.50
N ALA A 21 -20.67 -14.83 43.50
CA ALA A 21 -20.13 -16.19 43.45
C ALA A 21 -19.37 -16.54 42.13
N ASN A 22 -18.94 -15.57 41.35
CA ASN A 22 -18.32 -15.71 40.00
C ASN A 22 -16.82 -15.33 39.94
N GLY A 23 -16.16 -15.09 41.08
CA GLY A 23 -14.79 -14.57 41.12
C GLY A 23 -13.71 -15.52 40.56
N ARG A 24 -13.95 -16.83 40.51
CA ARG A 24 -12.99 -17.81 39.95
C ARG A 24 -13.03 -17.90 38.42
N VAL A 25 -14.21 -17.82 37.83
CA VAL A 25 -14.39 -17.88 36.36
C VAL A 25 -13.86 -16.64 35.68
N SER A 26 -13.97 -15.48 36.32
CA SER A 26 -13.53 -14.20 35.83
C SER A 26 -11.99 -14.11 35.74
N ARG A 27 -11.25 -14.56 36.78
CA ARG A 27 -9.77 -14.53 36.80
C ARG A 27 -9.14 -15.51 35.80
N GLN A 28 -9.71 -16.69 35.64
CA GLN A 28 -9.23 -17.66 34.65
C GLN A 28 -9.47 -17.20 33.22
N ARG A 29 -10.60 -16.55 32.92
CA ARG A 29 -10.86 -15.97 31.60
C ARG A 29 -9.94 -14.80 31.28
N LEU A 30 -9.69 -13.90 32.23
CA LEU A 30 -8.75 -12.77 32.07
C LEU A 30 -7.31 -13.27 31.90
N HIS A 31 -6.90 -14.30 32.63
CA HIS A 31 -5.57 -14.90 32.50
C HIS A 31 -5.42 -15.63 31.15
N ALA A 32 -6.45 -16.37 30.71
CA ALA A 32 -6.47 -17.03 29.42
C ALA A 32 -6.50 -16.03 28.23
N MET A 33 -7.18 -14.88 28.38
CA MET A 33 -7.12 -13.78 27.40
C MET A 33 -5.70 -13.20 27.31
N GLY A 34 -5.05 -12.91 28.43
CA GLY A 34 -3.68 -12.41 28.45
C GLY A 34 -2.64 -13.38 27.85
N ILE A 35 -2.84 -14.69 27.98
CA ILE A 35 -1.98 -15.71 27.36
C ILE A 35 -2.21 -15.72 25.84
N LYS A 36 -3.46 -15.68 25.37
CA LYS A 36 -3.79 -15.66 23.93
C LYS A 36 -3.26 -14.38 23.28
N GLU A 37 -3.43 -13.23 23.91
CA GLU A 37 -2.94 -11.96 23.39
C GLU A 37 -1.39 -11.93 23.34
N ARG A 38 -0.71 -12.59 24.26
CA ARG A 38 0.75 -12.75 24.23
C ARG A 38 1.17 -13.66 23.08
N GLN A 39 0.53 -14.81 22.94
CA GLN A 39 0.81 -15.75 21.85
C GLN A 39 0.56 -15.13 20.48
N GLU A 40 -0.50 -14.33 20.34
CA GLU A 40 -0.79 -13.61 19.08
C GLU A 40 0.27 -12.56 18.77
N ARG A 41 0.70 -11.78 19.77
CA ARG A 41 1.81 -10.81 19.60
C ARG A 41 3.12 -11.50 19.25
N ASP A 42 3.45 -12.61 19.91
CA ASP A 42 4.67 -13.36 19.63
C ASP A 42 4.62 -13.94 18.20
N ARG A 43 3.44 -14.45 17.78
CA ARG A 43 3.21 -14.94 16.43
C ARG A 43 3.36 -13.83 15.39
N GLU A 44 2.78 -12.66 15.63
CA GLU A 44 2.89 -11.52 14.72
C GLU A 44 4.33 -10.97 14.66
N ALA A 45 5.06 -10.97 15.77
CA ALA A 45 6.47 -10.59 15.79
C ALA A 45 7.33 -11.51 14.91
N VAL A 46 7.11 -12.83 14.98
CA VAL A 46 7.80 -13.80 14.11
C VAL A 46 7.38 -13.61 12.65
N ARG A 47 6.08 -13.43 12.39
CA ARG A 47 5.58 -13.16 11.04
C ARG A 47 6.22 -11.90 10.45
N ARG A 48 6.36 -10.83 11.24
CA ARG A 48 7.03 -9.59 10.85
C ARG A 48 8.51 -9.82 10.53
N ALA A 49 9.24 -10.54 11.39
CA ALA A 49 10.63 -10.87 11.16
C ALA A 49 10.85 -11.64 9.83
N ILE A 50 9.95 -12.59 9.51
CA ILE A 50 9.99 -13.33 8.25
C ILE A 50 9.80 -12.38 7.05
N LEU A 51 8.83 -11.45 7.12
CA LEU A 51 8.57 -10.49 6.06
C LEU A 51 9.74 -9.53 5.86
N ASP A 52 10.34 -9.01 6.93
CA ASP A 52 11.49 -8.11 6.86
C ASP A 52 12.71 -8.81 6.24
N ALA A 53 13.03 -10.02 6.70
CA ALA A 53 14.10 -10.82 6.14
C ALA A 53 13.87 -11.16 4.65
N ALA A 54 12.65 -11.52 4.29
CA ALA A 54 12.29 -11.83 2.91
C ALA A 54 12.39 -10.60 2.01
N ARG A 55 11.90 -9.43 2.45
CA ARG A 55 12.00 -8.18 1.71
C ARG A 55 13.44 -7.85 1.41
N ASP A 56 14.32 -7.89 2.42
CA ASP A 56 15.73 -7.56 2.26
C ASP A 56 16.44 -8.53 1.32
N LEU A 57 16.12 -9.82 1.42
CA LEU A 57 16.64 -10.85 0.51
C LEU A 57 16.14 -10.66 -0.93
N PHE A 58 14.84 -10.41 -1.12
CA PHE A 58 14.26 -10.22 -2.46
C PHE A 58 14.86 -9.00 -3.16
N VAL A 59 15.06 -7.89 -2.45
CA VAL A 59 15.65 -6.68 -3.02
C VAL A 59 17.12 -6.87 -3.35
N ARG A 60 17.87 -7.57 -2.50
CA ARG A 60 19.33 -7.78 -2.69
C ARG A 60 19.64 -8.83 -3.74
N ASP A 61 18.98 -9.99 -3.67
CA ASP A 61 19.34 -11.19 -4.44
C ASP A 61 18.38 -11.42 -5.63
N GLY A 62 17.25 -10.73 -5.67
CA GLY A 62 16.11 -10.97 -6.59
C GLY A 62 15.20 -12.10 -6.10
N PHE A 63 13.90 -12.00 -6.41
CA PHE A 63 12.88 -12.95 -5.95
C PHE A 63 13.21 -14.40 -6.32
N GLU A 64 13.63 -14.67 -7.57
CA GLU A 64 13.93 -16.02 -8.05
C GLU A 64 15.04 -16.72 -7.27
N GLN A 65 16.08 -15.97 -6.84
CA GLN A 65 17.28 -16.51 -6.18
C GLN A 65 17.07 -16.77 -4.69
N VAL A 66 15.93 -16.35 -4.13
CA VAL A 66 15.61 -16.53 -2.71
C VAL A 66 14.75 -17.77 -2.52
N SER A 67 15.12 -18.60 -1.54
CA SER A 67 14.36 -19.77 -1.11
C SER A 67 13.83 -19.58 0.32
N ILE A 68 12.80 -20.32 0.67
CA ILE A 68 12.30 -20.38 2.07
C ILE A 68 13.41 -20.76 3.05
N ARG A 69 14.34 -21.60 2.62
CA ARG A 69 15.50 -22.00 3.44
C ARG A 69 16.41 -20.81 3.77
N LYS A 70 16.73 -19.96 2.77
CA LYS A 70 17.53 -18.75 3.01
C LYS A 70 16.85 -17.79 3.97
N ILE A 71 15.51 -17.63 3.85
CA ILE A 71 14.74 -16.80 4.78
C ILE A 71 14.79 -17.38 6.18
N ALA A 72 14.57 -18.69 6.32
CA ALA A 72 14.60 -19.40 7.60
C ALA A 72 15.94 -19.28 8.32
N GLU A 73 17.04 -19.41 7.58
CA GLU A 73 18.40 -19.22 8.08
C GLU A 73 18.61 -17.82 8.65
N LEU A 74 18.11 -16.78 7.96
CA LEU A 74 18.30 -15.39 8.38
C LEU A 74 17.48 -15.05 9.65
N VAL A 75 16.31 -15.66 9.83
CA VAL A 75 15.47 -15.42 11.03
C VAL A 75 15.71 -16.46 12.14
N GLU A 76 16.67 -17.36 11.97
CA GLU A 76 17.03 -18.42 12.91
C GLU A 76 15.89 -19.40 13.24
N TYR A 77 15.04 -19.68 12.24
CA TYR A 77 13.96 -20.65 12.33
C TYR A 77 14.18 -21.85 11.39
N SER A 78 13.49 -22.95 11.66
CA SER A 78 13.48 -24.06 10.68
C SER A 78 12.61 -23.71 9.47
N PRO A 79 12.92 -24.22 8.26
CA PRO A 79 12.05 -24.06 7.10
C PRO A 79 10.61 -24.54 7.35
N ALA A 80 10.43 -25.62 8.14
CA ALA A 80 9.12 -26.12 8.53
C ALA A 80 8.32 -25.10 9.36
N ALA A 81 9.01 -24.34 10.23
CA ALA A 81 8.37 -23.27 11.00
C ALA A 81 7.88 -22.13 10.09
N ILE A 82 8.65 -21.76 9.06
CA ILE A 82 8.24 -20.71 8.08
C ILE A 82 6.95 -21.12 7.36
N TYR A 83 6.84 -22.39 6.94
CA TYR A 83 5.61 -22.90 6.30
C TYR A 83 4.37 -22.82 7.20
N GLY A 84 4.54 -22.75 8.53
CA GLY A 84 3.45 -22.50 9.48
C GLY A 84 2.91 -21.05 9.44
N TYR A 85 3.67 -20.11 8.88
CA TYR A 85 3.28 -18.70 8.71
C TYR A 85 2.89 -18.39 7.26
N PHE A 86 3.63 -18.90 6.30
CA PHE A 86 3.46 -18.66 4.88
C PHE A 86 3.56 -19.98 4.10
N PRO A 87 2.48 -20.42 3.44
CA PRO A 87 2.47 -21.69 2.69
C PRO A 87 3.48 -21.77 1.56
N SER A 88 3.87 -20.61 0.98
CA SER A 88 4.84 -20.53 -0.11
C SER A 88 5.65 -19.23 -0.08
N LYS A 89 6.71 -19.17 -0.88
CA LYS A 89 7.48 -17.95 -1.13
C LYS A 89 6.60 -16.85 -1.77
N ASP A 90 5.68 -17.25 -2.63
CA ASP A 90 4.74 -16.34 -3.27
C ASP A 90 3.80 -15.70 -2.24
N ASP A 91 3.35 -16.44 -1.22
CA ASP A 91 2.51 -15.88 -0.15
C ASP A 91 3.24 -14.83 0.70
N ILE A 92 4.57 -14.97 0.87
CA ILE A 92 5.42 -13.94 1.48
C ILE A 92 5.46 -12.70 0.59
N PHE A 93 5.68 -12.90 -0.72
CA PHE A 93 5.68 -11.77 -1.67
C PHE A 93 4.33 -11.04 -1.69
N TYR A 94 3.21 -11.78 -1.73
CA TYR A 94 1.88 -11.17 -1.70
C TYR A 94 1.64 -10.35 -0.44
N ALA A 95 2.06 -10.85 0.72
CA ALA A 95 1.94 -10.11 1.97
C ALA A 95 2.79 -8.82 1.96
N LEU A 96 4.00 -8.85 1.40
CA LEU A 96 4.85 -7.68 1.23
C LEU A 96 4.25 -6.69 0.22
N ALA A 97 3.73 -7.17 -0.90
CA ALA A 97 3.10 -6.32 -1.90
C ALA A 97 1.83 -5.64 -1.34
N GLU A 98 1.00 -6.37 -0.60
CA GLU A 98 -0.18 -5.80 0.08
C GLU A 98 0.21 -4.71 1.09
N GLU A 99 1.27 -4.93 1.87
CA GLU A 99 1.81 -3.93 2.79
C GLU A 99 2.34 -2.71 2.03
N GLY A 100 3.10 -2.91 0.95
CA GLY A 100 3.59 -1.84 0.10
C GLY A 100 2.46 -0.99 -0.49
N PHE A 101 1.37 -1.62 -0.97
CA PHE A 101 0.21 -0.89 -1.47
C PHE A 101 -0.53 -0.12 -0.37
N ARG A 102 -0.60 -0.63 0.87
CA ARG A 102 -1.16 0.11 2.00
C ARG A 102 -0.32 1.35 2.33
N LEU A 103 1.02 1.21 2.36
CA LEU A 103 1.94 2.33 2.57
C LEU A 103 1.80 3.38 1.47
N LEU A 104 1.70 2.96 0.20
CA LEU A 104 1.48 3.85 -0.94
C LEU A 104 0.13 4.57 -0.86
N HIS A 105 -0.92 3.89 -0.41
CA HIS A 105 -2.25 4.49 -0.25
C HIS A 105 -2.26 5.58 0.82
N GLY A 106 -1.48 5.41 1.88
CA GLY A 106 -1.42 6.29 3.05
C GLY A 106 -2.52 6.03 4.07
N ASP A 107 -2.40 6.69 5.19
CA ASP A 107 -3.34 6.57 6.30
C ASP A 107 -4.68 7.29 6.01
N PRO A 108 -5.78 6.88 6.67
CA PRO A 108 -7.07 7.58 6.58
C PRO A 108 -6.98 9.07 6.91
N ALA A 109 -6.09 9.49 7.83
CA ALA A 109 -5.86 10.89 8.18
C ALA A 109 -5.26 11.68 7.01
N ASP A 110 -4.31 11.08 6.28
CA ASP A 110 -3.71 11.68 5.09
C ASP A 110 -4.72 11.85 3.96
N LEU A 111 -5.60 10.86 3.77
CA LEU A 111 -6.67 10.92 2.77
C LEU A 111 -7.71 11.98 3.15
N ALA A 112 -8.05 12.11 4.44
CA ALA A 112 -8.94 13.14 4.93
C ALA A 112 -8.36 14.56 4.75
N ALA A 113 -7.05 14.73 4.86
CA ALA A 113 -6.38 16.01 4.61
C ALA A 113 -6.42 16.42 3.13
N VAL A 114 -6.44 15.46 2.22
CA VAL A 114 -6.52 15.69 0.76
C VAL A 114 -7.95 15.97 0.31
N ALA A 115 -8.96 15.42 0.99
CA ALA A 115 -10.36 15.51 0.59
C ALA A 115 -10.90 16.95 0.34
N PRO A 116 -10.54 17.98 1.12
CA PRO A 116 -11.04 19.36 0.91
C PRO A 116 -10.35 20.10 -0.24
N LEU A 117 -9.28 19.56 -0.84
CA LEU A 117 -8.56 20.22 -1.92
C LEU A 117 -9.42 20.29 -3.20
N PRO A 118 -9.18 21.31 -4.08
CA PRO A 118 -9.72 21.31 -5.43
C PRO A 118 -9.42 20.01 -6.18
N PRO A 119 -10.30 19.55 -7.10
CA PRO A 119 -10.15 18.24 -7.74
C PRO A 119 -8.77 18.01 -8.37
N ILE A 120 -8.22 18.99 -9.08
CA ILE A 120 -6.91 18.87 -9.71
C ILE A 120 -5.76 18.81 -8.70
N ASP A 121 -5.83 19.56 -7.60
CA ASP A 121 -4.82 19.55 -6.56
C ASP A 121 -4.83 18.23 -5.78
N ARG A 122 -6.02 17.64 -5.63
CA ARG A 122 -6.21 16.31 -5.07
C ARG A 122 -5.54 15.26 -5.95
N VAL A 123 -5.80 15.28 -7.25
CA VAL A 123 -5.15 14.38 -8.24
C VAL A 123 -3.63 14.53 -8.18
N ARG A 124 -3.13 15.77 -8.20
CA ARG A 124 -1.69 16.09 -8.10
C ARG A 124 -1.08 15.50 -6.83
N THR A 125 -1.70 15.73 -5.68
CA THR A 125 -1.20 15.26 -4.37
C THR A 125 -1.18 13.74 -4.28
N LEU A 126 -2.24 13.07 -4.77
CA LEU A 126 -2.33 11.61 -4.75
C LEU A 126 -1.35 10.95 -5.71
N LEU A 127 -1.12 11.53 -6.89
CA LEU A 127 -0.12 11.03 -7.85
C LEU A 127 1.31 11.26 -7.33
N TRP A 128 1.57 12.41 -6.68
CA TRP A 128 2.86 12.69 -6.06
C TRP A 128 3.27 11.62 -5.04
N ARG A 129 2.32 11.02 -4.31
CA ARG A 129 2.59 9.94 -3.35
C ARG A 129 3.35 8.78 -3.98
N LEU A 130 3.18 8.52 -5.27
CA LEU A 130 3.89 7.44 -5.96
C LEU A 130 5.42 7.68 -5.99
N TYR A 131 5.83 8.93 -6.23
CA TYR A 131 7.24 9.30 -6.15
C TYR A 131 7.73 9.34 -4.70
N ALA A 132 6.99 9.99 -3.79
CA ALA A 132 7.33 10.05 -2.37
C ALA A 132 7.50 8.64 -1.77
N PHE A 133 6.61 7.69 -2.11
CA PHE A 133 6.73 6.30 -1.71
C PHE A 133 8.05 5.66 -2.16
N SER A 134 8.56 6.00 -3.35
CA SER A 134 9.86 5.50 -3.79
C SER A 134 11.03 6.04 -2.96
N VAL A 135 10.87 7.21 -2.33
CA VAL A 135 11.86 7.83 -1.45
C VAL A 135 11.79 7.25 -0.04
N ASP A 136 10.58 7.18 0.51
CA ASP A 136 10.34 6.76 1.89
C ASP A 136 10.44 5.23 2.06
N HIS A 137 10.07 4.47 1.02
CA HIS A 137 10.01 3.02 1.03
C HIS A 137 10.68 2.39 -0.22
N PRO A 138 11.99 2.65 -0.46
CA PRO A 138 12.67 2.27 -1.69
C PRO A 138 12.67 0.75 -1.94
N GLN A 139 12.74 -0.05 -0.88
CA GLN A 139 12.71 -1.51 -0.98
C GLN A 139 11.35 -2.03 -1.47
N TYR A 140 10.24 -1.50 -0.92
CA TYR A 140 8.90 -1.85 -1.40
C TYR A 140 8.67 -1.39 -2.83
N PHE A 141 9.12 -0.17 -3.16
CA PHE A 141 9.01 0.33 -4.52
C PHE A 141 9.76 -0.54 -5.53
N ALA A 142 11.00 -0.94 -5.21
CA ALA A 142 11.79 -1.83 -6.06
C ALA A 142 11.09 -3.18 -6.26
N LEU A 143 10.59 -3.79 -5.19
CA LEU A 143 9.88 -5.07 -5.24
C LEU A 143 8.59 -5.00 -6.07
N MET A 144 7.83 -3.90 -5.96
CA MET A 144 6.51 -3.76 -6.60
C MET A 144 6.60 -3.31 -8.06
N PHE A 145 7.60 -2.48 -8.43
CA PHE A 145 7.63 -1.79 -9.72
C PHE A 145 8.88 -2.06 -10.56
N VAL A 146 9.96 -2.58 -9.98
CA VAL A 146 11.25 -2.76 -10.68
C VAL A 146 11.61 -4.23 -10.88
N ASP A 147 11.40 -5.08 -9.88
CA ASP A 147 11.76 -6.50 -9.96
C ASP A 147 10.83 -7.23 -10.94
N ARG A 148 11.44 -7.80 -11.99
CA ARG A 148 10.73 -8.55 -13.04
C ARG A 148 10.56 -10.03 -12.72
N SER A 149 11.22 -10.52 -11.69
CA SER A 149 11.20 -11.92 -11.28
C SER A 149 10.04 -12.27 -10.35
N VAL A 150 9.36 -11.26 -9.81
CA VAL A 150 8.21 -11.45 -8.90
C VAL A 150 6.97 -11.97 -9.62
N PRO A 151 6.05 -12.65 -8.91
CA PRO A 151 4.75 -13.03 -9.44
C PRO A 151 4.01 -11.83 -10.04
N ARG A 152 3.46 -12.01 -11.25
CA ARG A 152 2.83 -10.90 -11.97
C ARG A 152 1.45 -10.60 -11.38
N ILE A 153 1.26 -9.36 -10.96
CA ILE A 153 -0.02 -8.85 -10.44
C ILE A 153 -1.19 -9.12 -11.41
N SER A 154 -0.94 -9.04 -12.73
CA SER A 154 -1.94 -9.29 -13.76
C SER A 154 -2.43 -10.74 -13.84
N ARG A 155 -1.65 -11.72 -13.39
CA ARG A 155 -2.05 -13.14 -13.39
C ARG A 155 -2.75 -13.58 -12.11
N GLU A 156 -2.53 -12.85 -11.01
CA GLU A 156 -3.06 -13.15 -9.68
C GLU A 156 -4.08 -12.07 -9.24
N TYR A 157 -4.94 -11.67 -10.18
CA TYR A 157 -5.84 -10.51 -10.04
C TYR A 157 -6.70 -10.52 -8.76
N GLU A 158 -7.16 -11.69 -8.34
CA GLU A 158 -7.95 -11.84 -7.10
C GLU A 158 -7.14 -11.47 -5.85
N ARG A 159 -5.86 -11.84 -5.79
CA ARG A 159 -4.98 -11.60 -4.64
C ARG A 159 -4.60 -10.12 -4.49
N PHE A 160 -4.75 -9.33 -5.54
CA PHE A 160 -4.43 -7.89 -5.54
C PHE A 160 -5.67 -6.99 -5.53
N ALA A 161 -6.78 -7.45 -4.91
CA ALA A 161 -8.02 -6.67 -4.79
C ALA A 161 -7.76 -5.26 -4.22
N PHE A 162 -6.92 -5.14 -3.19
CA PHE A 162 -6.56 -3.86 -2.59
C PHE A 162 -5.87 -2.89 -3.57
N ALA A 163 -4.90 -3.37 -4.36
CA ALA A 163 -4.21 -2.55 -5.37
C ALA A 163 -5.20 -2.06 -6.45
N ARG A 164 -6.16 -2.89 -6.80
CA ARG A 164 -7.23 -2.56 -7.75
C ARG A 164 -8.16 -1.48 -7.20
N GLU A 165 -8.61 -1.63 -5.95
CA GLU A 165 -9.45 -0.65 -5.27
C GLU A 165 -8.76 0.70 -5.13
N MET A 166 -7.49 0.71 -4.73
CA MET A 166 -6.66 1.91 -4.66
C MET A 166 -6.56 2.61 -6.02
N LYS A 167 -6.30 1.84 -7.11
CA LYS A 167 -6.26 2.39 -8.46
C LYS A 167 -7.61 2.97 -8.86
N GLN A 168 -8.72 2.28 -8.59
CA GLN A 168 -10.07 2.76 -8.89
C GLN A 168 -10.41 4.03 -8.11
N SER A 169 -10.03 4.12 -6.84
CA SER A 169 -10.17 5.32 -6.03
C SER A 169 -9.43 6.52 -6.66
N LEU A 170 -8.19 6.32 -7.12
CA LEU A 170 -7.43 7.39 -7.76
C LEU A 170 -8.05 7.80 -9.11
N ILE A 171 -8.51 6.84 -9.92
CA ILE A 171 -9.22 7.12 -11.17
C ILE A 171 -10.53 7.91 -10.90
N SER A 172 -11.24 7.65 -9.80
CA SER A 172 -12.44 8.43 -9.46
C SER A 172 -12.12 9.90 -9.19
N HIS A 173 -10.98 10.22 -8.56
CA HIS A 173 -10.52 11.60 -8.39
C HIS A 173 -10.16 12.27 -9.72
N VAL A 174 -9.63 11.51 -10.68
CA VAL A 174 -9.41 12.03 -12.04
C VAL A 174 -10.74 12.32 -12.73
N HIS A 175 -11.76 11.47 -12.57
CA HIS A 175 -13.12 11.73 -13.06
C HIS A 175 -13.72 13.02 -12.47
N GLU A 176 -13.53 13.26 -11.17
CA GLU A 176 -13.97 14.49 -10.52
C GLU A 176 -13.28 15.73 -11.12
N ALA A 177 -11.97 15.66 -11.41
CA ALA A 177 -11.23 16.75 -12.05
C ALA A 177 -11.69 16.99 -13.50
N VAL A 178 -12.09 15.94 -14.24
CA VAL A 178 -12.71 16.08 -15.56
C VAL A 178 -14.09 16.73 -15.44
N ALA A 179 -14.91 16.31 -14.48
CA ALA A 179 -16.25 16.89 -14.25
C ALA A 179 -16.18 18.36 -13.82
N ALA A 180 -15.13 18.76 -13.10
CA ALA A 180 -14.86 20.15 -12.71
C ALA A 180 -14.32 21.02 -13.87
N GLY A 181 -13.94 20.41 -15.01
CA GLY A 181 -13.34 21.12 -16.14
C GLY A 181 -11.82 21.37 -16.01
N ASP A 182 -11.18 20.83 -14.98
CA ASP A 182 -9.73 20.95 -14.76
C ASP A 182 -8.91 20.09 -15.75
N LEU A 183 -9.48 18.98 -16.20
CA LEU A 183 -8.92 18.04 -17.19
C LEU A 183 -9.90 17.82 -18.34
N PRO A 184 -9.42 17.52 -19.56
CA PRO A 184 -10.28 17.38 -20.75
C PRO A 184 -11.05 16.07 -20.72
N ALA A 185 -12.33 16.09 -21.16
CA ALA A 185 -13.13 14.89 -21.32
C ALA A 185 -12.73 14.02 -22.53
N SER A 186 -11.87 14.52 -23.41
CA SER A 186 -11.39 13.82 -24.61
C SER A 186 -10.35 12.73 -24.32
N VAL A 187 -9.75 12.74 -23.13
CA VAL A 187 -8.79 11.72 -22.68
C VAL A 187 -9.45 10.92 -21.55
N ALA A 188 -9.46 9.60 -21.67
CA ALA A 188 -10.05 8.74 -20.66
C ALA A 188 -9.25 8.81 -19.32
N PRO A 189 -9.91 8.88 -18.15
CA PRO A 189 -9.27 9.02 -16.85
C PRO A 189 -8.22 7.95 -16.52
N ASP A 190 -8.46 6.71 -16.93
CA ASP A 190 -7.50 5.61 -16.74
C ASP A 190 -6.25 5.78 -17.62
N VAL A 191 -6.39 6.38 -18.80
CA VAL A 191 -5.26 6.74 -19.69
C VAL A 191 -4.44 7.87 -19.06
N MET A 192 -5.09 8.90 -18.52
CA MET A 192 -4.42 9.98 -17.79
C MET A 192 -3.62 9.43 -16.62
N PHE A 193 -4.25 8.56 -15.81
CA PHE A 193 -3.58 7.88 -14.71
C PHE A 193 -2.33 7.10 -15.17
N LYS A 194 -2.46 6.30 -16.24
CA LYS A 194 -1.33 5.52 -16.79
C LYS A 194 -0.17 6.44 -17.23
N ILE A 195 -0.48 7.52 -17.93
CA ILE A 195 0.53 8.46 -18.43
C ILE A 195 1.33 9.07 -17.26
N VAL A 196 0.63 9.65 -16.28
CA VAL A 196 1.31 10.35 -15.16
C VAL A 196 2.04 9.36 -14.26
N SER A 197 1.41 8.23 -13.92
CA SER A 197 2.05 7.22 -13.07
C SER A 197 3.29 6.63 -13.73
N SER A 198 3.26 6.34 -15.02
CA SER A 198 4.43 5.84 -15.75
C SER A 198 5.57 6.84 -15.78
N ALA A 199 5.28 8.13 -15.93
CA ALA A 199 6.29 9.19 -15.91
C ALA A 199 6.98 9.28 -14.53
N LEU A 200 6.20 9.30 -13.44
CA LEU A 200 6.74 9.34 -12.07
C LEU A 200 7.51 8.08 -11.69
N ILE A 201 7.02 6.89 -12.08
CA ILE A 201 7.75 5.62 -11.91
C ILE A 201 9.08 5.69 -12.67
N GLY A 202 9.11 6.27 -13.87
CA GLY A 202 10.33 6.45 -14.65
C GLY A 202 11.40 7.23 -13.89
N VAL A 203 11.06 8.39 -13.31
CA VAL A 203 11.99 9.18 -12.48
C VAL A 203 12.45 8.40 -11.25
N ALA A 204 11.53 7.74 -10.56
CA ALA A 204 11.84 6.94 -9.38
C ALA A 204 12.82 5.79 -9.70
N VAL A 205 12.62 5.11 -10.84
CA VAL A 205 13.53 4.05 -11.32
C VAL A 205 14.91 4.62 -11.67
N MET A 206 14.98 5.77 -12.35
CA MET A 206 16.26 6.42 -12.67
C MET A 206 17.04 6.76 -11.40
N ARG A 207 16.36 7.33 -10.39
CA ARG A 207 16.95 7.60 -9.07
C ARG A 207 17.47 6.34 -8.37
N LEU A 208 16.63 5.29 -8.27
CA LEU A 208 16.98 4.06 -7.58
C LEU A 208 18.10 3.26 -8.25
N SER A 209 18.29 3.43 -9.56
CA SER A 209 19.30 2.74 -10.34
C SER A 209 20.54 3.61 -10.66
N ASP A 210 20.72 4.73 -9.94
CA ASP A 210 21.83 5.68 -10.11
C ASP A 210 22.05 6.11 -11.57
N ARG A 211 20.95 6.33 -12.32
CA ARG A 211 20.98 6.76 -13.72
C ARG A 211 20.85 8.27 -13.90
N LEU A 212 20.64 8.99 -12.82
CA LEU A 212 20.68 10.45 -12.85
C LEU A 212 22.13 10.95 -12.75
N PRO A 213 22.51 12.00 -13.46
CA PRO A 213 23.83 12.60 -13.33
C PRO A 213 24.13 13.04 -11.90
N PRO A 214 25.40 13.01 -11.45
CA PRO A 214 25.77 13.49 -10.13
C PRO A 214 25.35 14.94 -9.93
N GLY A 215 24.64 15.23 -8.84
CA GLY A 215 24.15 16.57 -8.47
C GLY A 215 22.80 16.94 -9.08
N GLU A 216 22.18 16.09 -9.87
CA GLU A 216 20.81 16.29 -10.33
C GLU A 216 19.80 16.01 -9.21
N ASP A 217 18.86 16.94 -9.00
CA ASP A 217 17.81 16.82 -8.02
C ASP A 217 16.65 15.98 -8.57
N ALA A 218 16.60 14.72 -8.15
CA ALA A 218 15.56 13.78 -8.56
C ALA A 218 14.15 14.23 -8.12
N GLU A 219 14.02 14.94 -6.99
CA GLU A 219 12.73 15.45 -6.53
C GLU A 219 12.26 16.62 -7.40
N ALA A 220 13.14 17.53 -7.73
CA ALA A 220 12.84 18.64 -8.66
C ALA A 220 12.41 18.09 -10.03
N LEU A 221 13.17 17.11 -10.57
CA LEU A 221 12.81 16.45 -11.83
C LEU A 221 11.43 15.77 -11.74
N ALA A 222 11.11 15.09 -10.64
CA ALA A 222 9.80 14.45 -10.48
C ALA A 222 8.65 15.46 -10.42
N ARG A 223 8.87 16.64 -9.79
CA ARG A 223 7.92 17.76 -9.77
C ARG A 223 7.69 18.31 -11.17
N ASP A 224 8.76 18.57 -11.89
CA ASP A 224 8.69 19.06 -13.27
C ASP A 224 7.96 18.06 -14.18
N VAL A 225 8.27 16.78 -14.07
CA VAL A 225 7.61 15.71 -14.83
C VAL A 225 6.11 15.66 -14.53
N LEU A 226 5.72 15.76 -13.26
CA LEU A 226 4.31 15.78 -12.86
C LEU A 226 3.61 17.01 -13.45
N ASP A 227 4.20 18.20 -13.33
CA ASP A 227 3.62 19.46 -13.77
C ASP A 227 3.50 19.52 -15.28
N VAL A 228 4.56 19.15 -16.00
CA VAL A 228 4.56 19.10 -17.47
C VAL A 228 3.56 18.08 -18.00
N THR A 229 3.48 16.91 -17.36
CA THR A 229 2.54 15.86 -17.78
C THR A 229 1.09 16.29 -17.57
N LEU A 230 0.75 16.88 -16.41
CA LEU A 230 -0.59 17.41 -16.16
C LEU A 230 -0.93 18.61 -17.08
N ALA A 231 0.01 19.50 -17.34
CA ALA A 231 -0.18 20.61 -18.29
C ALA A 231 -0.39 20.09 -19.72
N GLY A 232 0.39 19.08 -20.13
CA GLY A 232 0.22 18.41 -21.43
C GLY A 232 -1.15 17.76 -21.59
N LEU A 233 -1.63 17.08 -20.56
CA LEU A 233 -2.98 16.48 -20.57
C LEU A 233 -4.09 17.53 -20.70
N ARG A 234 -3.95 18.71 -20.07
CA ARG A 234 -4.90 19.83 -20.21
C ARG A 234 -5.03 20.33 -21.65
N ALA A 235 -3.96 20.24 -22.43
CA ALA A 235 -3.98 20.58 -23.85
C ALA A 235 -4.75 19.58 -24.72
N ALA A 236 -5.35 18.54 -24.10
CA ALA A 236 -6.15 17.52 -24.78
C ALA A 236 -5.44 16.83 -25.97
N PRO A 237 -4.21 16.31 -25.81
CA PRO A 237 -3.50 15.68 -26.91
C PRO A 237 -4.23 14.40 -27.35
N PRO A 238 -4.17 14.02 -28.62
CA PRO A 238 -4.68 12.74 -29.07
C PRO A 238 -3.88 11.61 -28.40
N THR A 239 -4.56 10.66 -27.75
CA THR A 239 -3.92 9.48 -27.14
C THR A 239 -4.13 8.25 -28.02
N ARG A 240 -3.09 7.40 -28.11
CA ARG A 240 -3.15 6.13 -28.84
C ARG A 240 -3.67 4.98 -27.98
N THR A 241 -3.59 5.14 -26.66
CA THR A 241 -4.07 4.16 -25.69
C THR A 241 -5.57 4.33 -25.50
N SER A 242 -6.34 3.26 -25.62
CA SER A 242 -7.79 3.26 -25.41
C SER A 242 -8.12 2.78 -23.98
N SER A 243 -9.25 3.23 -23.46
CA SER A 243 -9.75 2.75 -22.16
C SER A 243 -10.23 1.28 -22.23
N ALA A 244 -10.56 0.79 -23.43
CA ALA A 244 -10.98 -0.60 -23.63
C ALA A 244 -9.87 -1.61 -23.33
N ASP A 245 -8.58 -1.19 -23.44
CA ASP A 245 -7.43 -2.04 -23.13
C ASP A 245 -7.18 -2.23 -21.62
N CYS A 246 -8.01 -1.61 -20.78
CA CYS A 246 -7.91 -1.73 -19.33
C CYS A 246 -8.77 -2.85 -18.72
N VAL A 247 -9.56 -3.53 -19.53
CA VAL A 247 -10.12 -4.84 -19.18
C VAL A 247 -8.95 -5.81 -19.33
N LEU A 248 -8.31 -6.15 -18.20
CA LEU A 248 -7.40 -7.31 -18.15
C LEU A 248 -8.16 -8.45 -18.82
N ASP A 249 -7.59 -8.98 -19.90
CA ASP A 249 -8.16 -10.12 -20.62
C ASP A 249 -8.65 -11.14 -19.60
N ASP A 250 -9.94 -11.29 -19.47
CA ASP A 250 -10.54 -12.40 -18.78
C ASP A 250 -10.24 -13.64 -19.63
N PRO A 251 -9.30 -14.51 -19.20
CA PRO A 251 -8.93 -15.69 -19.98
C PRO A 251 -10.13 -16.63 -20.21
N THR A 252 -11.24 -16.43 -19.49
CA THR A 252 -12.48 -17.18 -19.67
C THR A 252 -13.28 -16.72 -20.87
N ARG A 253 -13.11 -15.49 -21.35
CA ARG A 253 -13.84 -14.96 -22.51
C ARG A 253 -13.33 -15.56 -23.82
N SER A 254 -12.01 -15.79 -23.91
CA SER A 254 -11.38 -16.43 -25.08
C SER A 254 -11.76 -17.91 -25.23
N LEU A 255 -12.13 -18.59 -24.15
CA LEU A 255 -12.55 -20.00 -24.18
C LEU A 255 -14.04 -20.17 -24.55
N LEU A 256 -14.88 -19.17 -24.32
CA LEU A 256 -16.29 -19.21 -24.70
C LEU A 256 -16.48 -18.92 -26.20
N ASP A 257 -15.67 -18.05 -26.79
CA ASP A 257 -15.72 -17.74 -28.23
C ASP A 257 -15.14 -18.88 -29.09
N ALA A 258 -14.28 -19.73 -28.55
CA ALA A 258 -13.73 -20.90 -29.22
C ALA A 258 -14.67 -22.14 -29.23
N GLN A 259 -15.76 -22.11 -28.46
CA GLN A 259 -16.75 -23.22 -28.42
C GLN A 259 -17.99 -22.95 -29.26
N VAL A 260 -18.10 -21.81 -29.93
CA VAL A 260 -19.25 -21.42 -30.74
C VAL A 260 -18.88 -21.38 -32.26
N SER A 261 -17.66 -21.74 -32.60
CA SER A 261 -17.22 -21.98 -33.99
C SER A 261 -16.94 -23.44 -34.23
#